data_81443a45d64d0266da2da031c43d36d0
#
_entry.id   81443a45d64d0266da2da031c43d36d0
#
_cell.length_a   1.000
_cell.length_b   1.000
_cell.length_c   1.000
_cell.angle_alpha   90.00
_cell.angle_beta   90.00
_cell.angle_gamma   90.00
#
_symmetry.space_group_name_H-M   'P 1'
#
loop_
_entity.id
_entity.type
_entity.pdbx_description
1 polymer ?
#
loop_
_entity_poly.entity_id
_entity_poly.type
_entity_poly.pdbx_seq_one_letter_code
_entity_poly.pdbx_strand_id
1 'polypeptide(L)'
;MTVETFNPNKVVNKTTTLETPVKVLSDNKPSQQSNGSRIGFVSLGCPKNLVDSERILTQLRTEGYDVVPTYNDADLVIVNTCGFIDAAVEESLDTIGEALKENGKVIVTGCLGVKEDEIRELHPNVLAITGPHAYETVVEQVHDHLPKPQHNPFEDLIPDHGVKLTPRHYAYLKISEGCNHRCTFCIIPSMRGDLVSRPVGNVLDEAKRLKDAGVKELLVISQDTSAYGVDVKHRTGFWNGMPVKAHMQQLCEKLGEMGIWVRLHYVYPYPHVDDLIPLMNEGKLLPYLDIPFQHANKRILKLMK
;
A
#
# COMPACT_ATOMS: atom_id res chain seq x y z
N MET A 1 -30.13 -23.23 -34.65
CA MET A 1 -29.48 -22.88 -33.37
C MET A 1 -28.63 -24.06 -32.98
N THR A 2 -27.35 -24.01 -33.31
CA THR A 2 -26.34 -25.03 -33.00
C THR A 2 -25.74 -24.70 -31.66
N VAL A 3 -25.92 -25.61 -30.72
CA VAL A 3 -25.28 -25.48 -29.38
C VAL A 3 -23.82 -25.87 -29.52
N GLU A 4 -22.89 -24.90 -29.35
CA GLU A 4 -21.48 -25.20 -29.27
C GLU A 4 -21.19 -25.91 -27.94
N THR A 5 -20.67 -27.10 -28.02
CA THR A 5 -20.26 -27.92 -26.87
C THR A 5 -18.96 -27.32 -26.27
N PHE A 6 -19.02 -27.03 -24.98
CA PHE A 6 -17.85 -26.58 -24.17
C PHE A 6 -16.72 -27.62 -24.23
N ASN A 7 -15.56 -27.26 -24.74
CA ASN A 7 -14.38 -28.09 -24.75
C ASN A 7 -13.45 -27.70 -23.59
N PRO A 8 -13.34 -28.54 -22.54
CA PRO A 8 -12.55 -28.23 -21.35
C PRO A 8 -11.02 -28.18 -21.59
N ASN A 9 -10.53 -28.62 -22.76
CA ASN A 9 -9.10 -28.65 -23.11
C ASN A 9 -8.61 -27.37 -23.81
N LYS A 10 -9.46 -26.36 -23.97
CA LYS A 10 -9.07 -25.01 -24.42
C LYS A 10 -8.95 -24.02 -23.25
N VAL A 11 -8.35 -24.44 -22.15
CA VAL A 11 -7.80 -23.49 -21.18
C VAL A 11 -6.50 -22.97 -21.77
N VAL A 12 -6.59 -21.90 -22.53
CA VAL A 12 -5.44 -21.08 -22.85
C VAL A 12 -4.93 -20.55 -21.51
N ASN A 13 -3.79 -21.04 -21.05
CA ASN A 13 -3.00 -20.41 -20.01
C ASN A 13 -2.61 -19.01 -20.47
N LYS A 14 -3.53 -18.07 -20.37
CA LYS A 14 -3.18 -16.69 -20.15
C LYS A 14 -2.83 -16.60 -18.66
N THR A 15 -1.60 -16.89 -18.33
CA THR A 15 -0.96 -16.36 -17.16
C THR A 15 -1.27 -14.86 -17.19
N THR A 16 -2.16 -14.41 -16.33
CA THR A 16 -2.29 -12.99 -16.04
C THR A 16 -0.96 -12.63 -15.40
N THR A 17 -0.05 -12.13 -16.21
CA THR A 17 1.17 -11.50 -15.75
C THR A 17 0.72 -10.46 -14.74
N LEU A 18 1.08 -10.67 -13.47
CA LEU A 18 1.06 -9.64 -12.45
C LEU A 18 1.58 -8.37 -13.12
N GLU A 19 0.82 -7.30 -12.98
CA GLU A 19 1.11 -6.03 -13.64
C GLU A 19 2.59 -5.72 -13.48
N THR A 20 3.24 -5.37 -14.57
CA THR A 20 4.64 -4.93 -14.63
C THR A 20 4.95 -4.03 -13.45
N PRO A 21 6.10 -4.19 -12.78
CA PRO A 21 6.49 -3.33 -11.66
C PRO A 21 6.26 -1.87 -12.05
N VAL A 22 5.53 -1.14 -11.21
CA VAL A 22 5.24 0.28 -11.45
C VAL A 22 6.58 1.01 -11.33
N LYS A 23 7.29 1.14 -12.43
CA LYS A 23 8.37 2.14 -12.55
C LYS A 23 7.68 3.49 -12.43
N VAL A 24 8.03 4.25 -11.42
CA VAL A 24 7.47 5.59 -11.19
C VAL A 24 7.88 6.47 -12.37
N LEU A 25 7.03 6.51 -13.38
CA LEU A 25 7.14 7.50 -14.45
C LEU A 25 6.53 8.80 -13.89
N SER A 26 7.37 9.72 -13.44
CA SER A 26 6.91 11.07 -13.16
C SER A 26 6.61 11.75 -14.50
N ASP A 27 5.34 12.00 -14.82
CA ASP A 27 4.92 12.83 -15.94
C ASP A 27 5.32 14.32 -15.78
N ASN A 28 6.02 14.64 -14.71
CA ASN A 28 6.59 15.97 -14.51
C ASN A 28 7.89 16.09 -15.32
N LYS A 29 7.86 16.94 -16.35
CA LYS A 29 9.09 17.43 -16.97
C LYS A 29 10.07 17.82 -15.87
N PRO A 30 11.36 17.44 -15.97
CA PRO A 30 12.36 17.89 -15.01
C PRO A 30 12.30 19.41 -14.94
N SER A 31 11.96 19.95 -13.77
CA SER A 31 12.16 21.35 -13.46
C SER A 31 13.64 21.63 -13.65
N GLN A 32 13.93 22.70 -14.37
CA GLN A 32 15.29 23.12 -14.67
C GLN A 32 16.15 23.08 -13.40
N GLN A 33 17.25 22.31 -13.46
CA GLN A 33 18.39 22.29 -12.52
C GLN A 33 18.00 22.33 -11.03
N SER A 34 17.45 21.23 -10.52
CA SER A 34 17.54 21.00 -9.07
C SER A 34 18.97 20.52 -8.75
N ASN A 35 19.66 21.24 -7.86
CA ASN A 35 20.92 20.77 -7.26
C ASN A 35 20.67 19.67 -6.22
N GLY A 36 19.51 19.02 -6.25
CA GLY A 36 19.08 18.00 -5.30
C GLY A 36 19.59 16.61 -5.65
N SER A 37 19.84 15.77 -4.64
CA SER A 37 20.13 14.36 -4.81
C SER A 37 18.91 13.65 -5.41
N ARG A 38 19.15 12.73 -6.36
CA ARG A 38 18.13 12.06 -7.16
C ARG A 38 17.92 10.64 -6.66
N ILE A 39 16.67 10.27 -6.43
CA ILE A 39 16.28 8.96 -5.91
C ILE A 39 15.51 8.19 -6.97
N GLY A 40 15.99 6.99 -7.32
CA GLY A 40 15.23 5.97 -8.01
C GLY A 40 14.32 5.23 -7.03
N PHE A 41 13.09 4.92 -7.42
CA PHE A 41 12.16 4.22 -6.53
C PHE A 41 11.44 3.12 -7.27
N VAL A 42 11.47 1.91 -6.70
CA VAL A 42 10.71 0.75 -7.20
C VAL A 42 9.71 0.32 -6.14
N SER A 43 8.44 0.20 -6.53
CA SER A 43 7.36 -0.27 -5.68
C SER A 43 6.86 -1.63 -6.19
N LEU A 44 7.05 -2.68 -5.39
CA LEU A 44 6.60 -4.03 -5.70
C LEU A 44 5.42 -4.44 -4.80
N GLY A 45 4.63 -5.40 -5.26
CA GLY A 45 3.63 -6.08 -4.47
C GLY A 45 2.24 -5.42 -4.46
N CYS A 46 1.59 -5.42 -3.32
CA CYS A 46 0.16 -5.17 -3.18
C CYS A 46 -0.19 -3.68 -2.94
N PRO A 47 -1.49 -3.31 -3.01
CA PRO A 47 -1.96 -1.94 -2.72
C PRO A 47 -1.50 -1.37 -1.38
N LYS A 48 -1.32 -2.19 -0.34
CA LYS A 48 -0.81 -1.74 0.95
C LYS A 48 0.63 -1.25 0.85
N ASN A 49 1.45 -2.00 0.09
CA ASN A 49 2.85 -1.64 -0.16
C ASN A 49 2.96 -0.39 -1.04
N LEU A 50 2.03 -0.21 -1.98
CA LEU A 50 1.96 0.98 -2.82
C LEU A 50 1.67 2.24 -1.97
N VAL A 51 0.75 2.17 -1.00
CA VAL A 51 0.51 3.29 -0.06
C VAL A 51 1.76 3.58 0.79
N ASP A 52 2.52 2.55 1.16
CA ASP A 52 3.80 2.73 1.86
C ASP A 52 4.80 3.48 0.98
N SER A 53 4.89 3.12 -0.30
CA SER A 53 5.72 3.83 -1.30
C SER A 53 5.31 5.29 -1.46
N GLU A 54 4.01 5.58 -1.57
CA GLU A 54 3.47 6.94 -1.69
C GLU A 54 3.87 7.81 -0.48
N ARG A 55 3.87 7.23 0.73
CA ARG A 55 4.28 7.94 1.95
C ARG A 55 5.77 8.25 1.95
N ILE A 56 6.62 7.26 1.62
CA ILE A 56 8.07 7.45 1.53
C ILE A 56 8.39 8.52 0.49
N LEU A 57 7.80 8.41 -0.70
CA LEU A 57 8.01 9.38 -1.78
C LEU A 57 7.55 10.78 -1.40
N THR A 58 6.41 10.91 -0.70
CA THR A 58 5.93 12.20 -0.21
C THR A 58 6.93 12.82 0.74
N GLN A 59 7.47 12.05 1.69
CA GLN A 59 8.45 12.56 2.65
C GLN A 59 9.76 12.96 1.97
N LEU A 60 10.29 12.13 1.08
CA LEU A 60 11.49 12.44 0.30
C LEU A 60 11.34 13.72 -0.52
N ARG A 61 10.20 13.89 -1.20
CA ARG A 61 9.89 15.11 -1.93
C ARG A 61 9.77 16.33 -1.02
N THR A 62 9.15 16.17 0.16
CA THR A 62 9.04 17.24 1.17
C THR A 62 10.42 17.71 1.66
N GLU A 63 11.42 16.83 1.63
CA GLU A 63 12.78 17.13 2.01
C GLU A 63 13.67 17.58 0.85
N GLY A 64 13.09 17.74 -0.35
CA GLY A 64 13.76 18.31 -1.53
C GLY A 64 14.49 17.30 -2.41
N TYR A 65 14.33 15.98 -2.19
CA TYR A 65 14.86 14.97 -3.09
C TYR A 65 14.07 14.89 -4.39
N ASP A 66 14.75 14.75 -5.51
CA ASP A 66 14.10 14.49 -6.80
C ASP A 66 13.90 12.99 -7.00
N VAL A 67 12.72 12.63 -7.51
CA VAL A 67 12.42 11.24 -7.89
C VAL A 67 12.60 11.08 -9.39
N VAL A 68 13.45 10.12 -9.78
CA VAL A 68 13.79 9.86 -11.18
C VAL A 68 13.32 8.46 -11.62
N PRO A 69 12.98 8.29 -12.91
CA PRO A 69 12.35 7.05 -13.39
C PRO A 69 13.34 5.93 -13.71
N THR A 70 14.65 6.20 -13.74
CA THR A 70 15.66 5.21 -14.12
C THR A 70 16.69 5.01 -13.02
N TYR A 71 17.29 3.81 -12.97
CA TYR A 71 18.34 3.51 -12.00
C TYR A 71 19.62 4.30 -12.26
N ASN A 72 19.97 4.47 -13.54
CA ASN A 72 21.22 5.15 -13.95
C ASN A 72 21.20 6.66 -13.67
N ASP A 73 20.02 7.27 -13.67
CA ASP A 73 19.87 8.71 -13.37
C ASP A 73 19.81 8.99 -11.87
N ALA A 74 19.67 7.96 -11.05
CA ALA A 74 19.56 8.08 -9.61
C ALA A 74 20.94 8.10 -8.94
N ASP A 75 21.04 8.86 -7.86
CA ASP A 75 22.21 8.86 -6.97
C ASP A 75 22.09 7.73 -5.91
N LEU A 76 20.87 7.21 -5.70
CA LEU A 76 20.51 6.09 -4.85
C LEU A 76 19.16 5.50 -5.28
N VAL A 77 18.98 4.19 -5.14
CA VAL A 77 17.72 3.49 -5.45
C VAL A 77 17.11 2.92 -4.18
N ILE A 78 15.80 3.09 -4.02
CA ILE A 78 15.00 2.45 -2.98
C ILE A 78 14.12 1.38 -3.62
N VAL A 79 14.20 0.14 -3.12
CA VAL A 79 13.33 -0.97 -3.55
C VAL A 79 12.38 -1.34 -2.42
N ASN A 80 11.10 -1.02 -2.58
CA ASN A 80 10.03 -1.42 -1.65
C ASN A 80 9.49 -2.79 -2.07
N THR A 81 9.82 -3.81 -1.28
CA THR A 81 9.72 -5.23 -1.62
C THR A 81 8.45 -5.90 -1.12
N CYS A 82 8.08 -7.00 -1.77
CA CYS A 82 7.02 -7.92 -1.34
C CYS A 82 7.62 -9.25 -0.88
N GLY A 83 7.09 -9.80 0.22
CA GLY A 83 7.52 -11.10 0.79
C GLY A 83 6.36 -12.06 1.03
N PHE A 84 5.21 -11.85 0.37
CA PHE A 84 3.96 -12.53 0.70
C PHE A 84 3.86 -13.95 0.11
N ILE A 85 4.29 -14.16 -1.12
CA ILE A 85 4.34 -15.45 -1.80
C ILE A 85 5.72 -15.64 -2.43
N ASP A 86 6.12 -16.89 -2.71
CA ASP A 86 7.45 -17.22 -3.22
C ASP A 86 7.80 -16.46 -4.51
N ALA A 87 6.87 -16.37 -5.46
CA ALA A 87 7.07 -15.62 -6.70
C ALA A 87 7.33 -14.11 -6.45
N ALA A 88 6.70 -13.51 -5.43
CA ALA A 88 6.95 -12.11 -5.09
C ALA A 88 8.27 -11.92 -4.32
N VAL A 89 8.73 -12.93 -3.60
CA VAL A 89 10.07 -12.96 -3.00
C VAL A 89 11.12 -13.00 -4.09
N GLU A 90 10.98 -13.90 -5.08
CA GLU A 90 11.88 -14.03 -6.23
C GLU A 90 11.93 -12.72 -7.03
N GLU A 91 10.76 -12.14 -7.41
CA GLU A 91 10.68 -10.84 -8.08
C GLU A 91 11.40 -9.73 -7.30
N SER A 92 11.24 -9.72 -5.97
CA SER A 92 11.88 -8.72 -5.11
C SER A 92 13.40 -8.88 -5.08
N LEU A 93 13.91 -10.11 -4.97
CA LEU A 93 15.34 -10.40 -4.98
C LEU A 93 15.97 -10.08 -6.35
N ASP A 94 15.32 -10.46 -7.44
CA ASP A 94 15.79 -10.14 -8.80
C ASP A 94 15.85 -8.63 -9.03
N THR A 95 14.83 -7.89 -8.59
CA THR A 95 14.78 -6.42 -8.69
C THR A 95 15.90 -5.75 -7.88
N ILE A 96 16.21 -6.25 -6.69
CA ILE A 96 17.35 -5.76 -5.89
C ILE A 96 18.65 -5.98 -6.65
N GLY A 97 18.84 -7.18 -7.26
CA GLY A 97 20.01 -7.52 -8.07
C GLY A 97 20.15 -6.61 -9.30
N GLU A 98 19.04 -6.34 -10.00
CA GLU A 98 19.02 -5.41 -11.15
C GLU A 98 19.43 -4.00 -10.71
N ALA A 99 18.82 -3.48 -9.64
CA ALA A 99 19.15 -2.14 -9.13
C ALA A 99 20.61 -2.02 -8.68
N LEU A 100 21.17 -3.03 -8.02
CA LEU A 100 22.59 -3.06 -7.62
C LEU A 100 23.52 -3.08 -8.83
N LYS A 101 23.18 -3.83 -9.88
CA LYS A 101 23.98 -3.91 -11.10
C LYS A 101 24.01 -2.58 -11.86
N GLU A 102 22.90 -1.89 -11.93
CA GLU A 102 22.76 -0.66 -12.71
C GLU A 102 23.18 0.60 -11.94
N ASN A 103 22.95 0.66 -10.63
CA ASN A 103 23.23 1.86 -9.80
C ASN A 103 24.33 1.61 -8.74
N GLY A 104 24.30 0.46 -8.09
CA GLY A 104 25.25 0.09 -7.03
C GLY A 104 24.91 0.59 -5.62
N LYS A 105 24.02 1.57 -5.46
CA LYS A 105 23.59 2.12 -4.16
C LYS A 105 22.12 1.83 -3.94
N VAL A 106 21.81 0.79 -3.19
CA VAL A 106 20.44 0.31 -3.00
C VAL A 106 20.09 0.23 -1.52
N ILE A 107 18.94 0.80 -1.17
CA ILE A 107 18.25 0.61 0.12
C ILE A 107 17.03 -0.27 -0.15
N VAL A 108 16.83 -1.28 0.68
CA VAL A 108 15.69 -2.20 0.62
C VAL A 108 14.73 -1.88 1.76
N THR A 109 13.43 -1.88 1.47
CA THR A 109 12.36 -1.74 2.45
C THR A 109 11.20 -2.67 2.12
N GLY A 110 10.18 -2.69 2.96
CA GLY A 110 8.94 -3.43 2.72
C GLY A 110 8.90 -4.81 3.35
N CYS A 111 7.96 -5.63 2.87
CA CYS A 111 7.61 -6.89 3.53
C CYS A 111 8.75 -7.93 3.53
N LEU A 112 9.57 -7.97 2.49
CA LEU A 112 10.73 -8.89 2.46
C LEU A 112 11.85 -8.43 3.39
N GLY A 113 11.90 -7.14 3.76
CA GLY A 113 12.92 -6.59 4.65
C GLY A 113 12.98 -7.25 6.04
N VAL A 114 11.93 -7.96 6.48
CA VAL A 114 11.96 -8.76 7.71
C VAL A 114 12.86 -10.00 7.62
N LYS A 115 13.24 -10.39 6.40
CA LYS A 115 14.17 -11.48 6.10
C LYS A 115 15.52 -10.93 5.68
N GLU A 116 16.09 -10.07 6.51
CA GLU A 116 17.36 -9.39 6.21
C GLU A 116 18.48 -10.36 5.84
N ASP A 117 18.62 -11.47 6.58
CA ASP A 117 19.66 -12.46 6.33
C ASP A 117 19.56 -13.05 4.92
N GLU A 118 18.35 -13.39 4.45
CA GLU A 118 18.11 -13.94 3.12
C GLU A 118 18.51 -12.92 2.02
N ILE A 119 18.20 -11.64 2.24
CA ILE A 119 18.59 -10.57 1.30
C ILE A 119 20.11 -10.39 1.29
N ARG A 120 20.78 -10.34 2.45
CA ARG A 120 22.23 -10.13 2.55
C ARG A 120 23.05 -11.30 2.04
N GLU A 121 22.52 -12.52 2.14
CA GLU A 121 23.18 -13.70 1.59
C GLU A 121 23.32 -13.59 0.05
N LEU A 122 22.26 -13.15 -0.63
CA LEU A 122 22.24 -13.00 -2.08
C LEU A 122 22.82 -11.66 -2.54
N HIS A 123 22.61 -10.60 -1.78
CA HIS A 123 22.96 -9.23 -2.12
C HIS A 123 23.72 -8.53 -0.98
N PRO A 124 24.98 -8.92 -0.70
CA PRO A 124 25.74 -8.38 0.44
C PRO A 124 26.07 -6.88 0.32
N ASN A 125 25.94 -6.31 -0.86
CA ASN A 125 26.25 -4.89 -1.14
C ASN A 125 25.07 -3.95 -0.93
N VAL A 126 23.90 -4.43 -0.46
CA VAL A 126 22.77 -3.57 -0.11
C VAL A 126 23.17 -2.65 1.05
N LEU A 127 22.96 -1.34 0.90
CA LEU A 127 23.39 -0.32 1.88
C LEU A 127 22.63 -0.46 3.20
N ALA A 128 21.32 -0.53 3.12
CA ALA A 128 20.45 -0.67 4.29
C ALA A 128 19.22 -1.52 3.97
N ILE A 129 18.70 -2.22 4.98
CA ILE A 129 17.47 -3.01 4.89
C ILE A 129 16.56 -2.59 6.04
N THR A 130 15.31 -2.25 5.70
CA THR A 130 14.28 -1.90 6.67
C THR A 130 13.03 -2.74 6.45
N GLY A 131 12.24 -2.96 7.51
CA GLY A 131 10.98 -3.68 7.43
C GLY A 131 9.81 -2.84 6.91
N PRO A 132 8.60 -3.42 6.84
CA PRO A 132 7.37 -2.67 6.59
C PRO A 132 7.13 -1.65 7.71
N HIS A 133 6.42 -0.54 7.41
CA HIS A 133 6.12 0.57 8.34
C HIS A 133 7.32 1.46 8.74
N ALA A 134 8.50 1.20 8.22
CA ALA A 134 9.73 1.90 8.57
C ALA A 134 9.92 3.18 7.72
N TYR A 135 8.87 3.99 7.50
CA TYR A 135 8.92 5.15 6.59
C TYR A 135 9.98 6.17 6.99
N GLU A 136 10.01 6.52 8.28
CA GLU A 136 10.98 7.48 8.83
C GLU A 136 12.40 6.91 8.75
N THR A 137 12.57 5.64 9.13
CA THR A 137 13.87 4.95 9.06
C THR A 137 14.42 4.87 7.64
N VAL A 138 13.56 4.66 6.62
CA VAL A 138 13.99 4.69 5.22
C VAL A 138 14.58 6.05 4.86
N VAL A 139 13.93 7.13 5.27
CA VAL A 139 14.41 8.51 4.99
C VAL A 139 15.69 8.81 5.77
N GLU A 140 15.80 8.36 7.01
CA GLU A 140 17.06 8.45 7.78
C GLU A 140 18.20 7.71 7.06
N GLN A 141 17.95 6.49 6.57
CA GLN A 141 18.94 5.75 5.79
C GLN A 141 19.33 6.46 4.49
N VAL A 142 18.41 7.17 3.85
CA VAL A 142 18.76 8.02 2.70
C VAL A 142 19.70 9.14 3.13
N HIS A 143 19.46 9.80 4.26
CA HIS A 143 20.33 10.87 4.79
C HIS A 143 21.74 10.37 5.15
N ASP A 144 21.88 9.12 5.60
CA ASP A 144 23.17 8.52 5.92
C ASP A 144 24.04 8.31 4.66
N HIS A 145 23.41 8.17 3.50
CA HIS A 145 24.10 7.84 2.24
C HIS A 145 24.11 8.96 1.20
N LEU A 146 23.20 9.94 1.33
CA LEU A 146 23.12 11.11 0.45
C LEU A 146 23.02 12.40 1.26
N PRO A 147 23.69 13.49 0.82
CA PRO A 147 23.52 14.78 1.46
C PRO A 147 22.07 15.25 1.35
N LYS A 148 21.55 15.81 2.44
CA LYS A 148 20.22 16.40 2.45
C LYS A 148 20.21 17.59 1.48
N PRO A 149 19.25 17.63 0.52
CA PRO A 149 19.16 18.72 -0.44
C PRO A 149 18.89 20.05 0.27
N GLN A 150 19.49 21.11 -0.25
CA GLN A 150 19.06 22.46 0.09
C GLN A 150 17.83 22.77 -0.78
N HIS A 151 16.68 22.93 -0.18
CA HIS A 151 15.44 23.24 -0.88
C HIS A 151 14.70 24.37 -0.16
N ASN A 152 13.88 25.10 -0.90
CA ASN A 152 12.99 26.09 -0.36
C ASN A 152 11.57 25.52 -0.26
N PRO A 153 11.04 25.22 0.93
CA PRO A 153 9.73 24.60 1.08
C PRO A 153 8.59 25.50 0.60
N PHE A 154 8.84 26.79 0.32
CA PHE A 154 7.87 27.71 -0.24
C PHE A 154 7.82 27.71 -1.77
N GLU A 155 8.83 27.13 -2.42
CA GLU A 155 8.91 27.01 -3.88
C GLU A 155 8.56 25.59 -4.35
N ASP A 156 8.96 24.58 -3.58
CA ASP A 156 8.73 23.16 -3.87
C ASP A 156 7.44 22.66 -3.18
N LEU A 157 6.31 23.15 -3.67
CA LEU A 157 5.01 22.78 -3.10
C LEU A 157 4.63 21.34 -3.46
N ILE A 158 4.45 20.52 -2.42
CA ILE A 158 3.86 19.20 -2.55
C ILE A 158 2.36 19.31 -2.31
N PRO A 159 1.53 18.66 -3.15
CA PRO A 159 0.10 18.66 -2.94
C PRO A 159 -0.28 18.13 -1.55
N ASP A 160 -1.31 18.68 -0.92
CA ASP A 160 -1.80 18.29 0.41
C ASP A 160 -2.14 16.79 0.53
N HIS A 161 -2.46 16.14 -0.58
CA HIS A 161 -2.73 14.71 -0.66
C HIS A 161 -1.45 13.87 -0.84
N GLY A 162 -0.28 14.49 -0.92
CA GLY A 162 1.03 13.83 -1.13
C GLY A 162 1.23 13.33 -2.56
N VAL A 163 2.32 12.58 -2.75
CA VAL A 163 2.62 11.87 -4.00
C VAL A 163 1.68 10.67 -4.13
N LYS A 164 1.07 10.52 -5.32
CA LYS A 164 0.21 9.38 -5.64
C LYS A 164 0.74 8.63 -6.85
N LEU A 165 0.77 7.30 -6.73
CA LEU A 165 1.19 6.36 -7.77
C LEU A 165 -0.01 5.77 -8.52
N THR A 166 -1.22 5.95 -7.97
CA THR A 166 -2.47 5.56 -8.61
C THR A 166 -2.90 6.55 -9.68
N PRO A 167 -3.67 6.11 -10.70
CA PRO A 167 -4.37 7.02 -11.60
C PRO A 167 -5.23 8.04 -10.85
N ARG A 168 -5.43 9.24 -11.44
CA ARG A 168 -6.10 10.36 -10.76
C ARG A 168 -7.54 10.10 -10.30
N HIS A 169 -8.22 9.10 -10.88
CA HIS A 169 -9.63 8.86 -10.60
C HIS A 169 -9.87 8.01 -9.34
N TYR A 170 -8.86 7.28 -8.83
CA TYR A 170 -9.00 6.53 -7.59
C TYR A 170 -7.76 6.65 -6.70
N ALA A 171 -7.93 6.38 -5.42
CA ALA A 171 -6.83 6.26 -4.47
C ALA A 171 -7.10 5.16 -3.44
N TYR A 172 -6.03 4.54 -2.97
CA TYR A 172 -6.12 3.64 -1.83
C TYR A 172 -6.14 4.43 -0.52
N LEU A 173 -7.08 4.07 0.36
CA LEU A 173 -7.18 4.59 1.72
C LEU A 173 -6.89 3.47 2.71
N LYS A 174 -5.66 3.43 3.20
CA LYS A 174 -5.23 2.41 4.16
C LYS A 174 -5.64 2.82 5.58
N ILE A 175 -6.51 2.02 6.23
CA ILE A 175 -7.14 2.35 7.51
C ILE A 175 -6.49 1.70 8.73
N SER A 176 -5.78 0.59 8.51
CA SER A 176 -5.05 -0.11 9.57
C SER A 176 -3.86 -0.90 9.00
N GLU A 177 -3.01 -1.38 9.88
CA GLU A 177 -1.86 -2.24 9.60
C GLU A 177 -1.95 -3.52 10.43
N GLY A 178 -1.27 -4.58 9.96
CA GLY A 178 -1.18 -5.84 10.68
C GLY A 178 -2.48 -6.62 10.76
N CYS A 179 -2.41 -7.82 11.36
CA CYS A 179 -3.57 -8.69 11.47
C CYS A 179 -3.46 -9.58 12.71
N ASN A 180 -4.53 -9.64 13.51
CA ASN A 180 -4.60 -10.47 14.71
C ASN A 180 -5.01 -11.93 14.42
N HIS A 181 -5.39 -12.25 13.17
CA HIS A 181 -5.60 -13.64 12.79
C HIS A 181 -4.26 -14.39 12.81
N ARG A 182 -4.31 -15.62 13.23
CA ARG A 182 -3.17 -16.55 13.27
C ARG A 182 -3.48 -17.75 12.40
N CYS A 183 -3.94 -17.47 11.15
CA CYS A 183 -4.22 -18.52 10.19
C CYS A 183 -2.94 -19.33 9.91
N THR A 184 -3.03 -20.65 9.93
CA THR A 184 -1.87 -21.56 9.88
C THR A 184 -1.01 -21.42 8.62
N PHE A 185 -1.57 -20.89 7.55
CA PHE A 185 -0.92 -20.71 6.24
C PHE A 185 -0.47 -19.27 5.99
N CYS A 186 -0.75 -18.31 6.90
CA CYS A 186 -0.61 -16.89 6.61
C CYS A 186 0.63 -16.29 7.30
N ILE A 187 1.52 -15.72 6.50
CA ILE A 187 2.75 -15.07 6.96
C ILE A 187 2.55 -13.60 7.40
N ILE A 188 1.39 -12.99 7.13
CA ILE A 188 1.17 -11.54 7.38
C ILE A 188 1.50 -11.12 8.82
N PRO A 189 1.07 -11.83 9.89
CA PRO A 189 1.37 -11.39 11.25
C PRO A 189 2.87 -11.35 11.57
N SER A 190 3.67 -12.23 10.97
CA SER A 190 5.13 -12.23 11.17
C SER A 190 5.84 -11.10 10.42
N MET A 191 5.25 -10.62 9.31
CA MET A 191 5.82 -9.52 8.54
C MET A 191 5.33 -8.16 9.00
N ARG A 192 4.02 -8.02 9.24
CA ARG A 192 3.37 -6.72 9.48
C ARG A 192 2.85 -6.54 10.91
N GLY A 193 3.09 -7.53 11.79
CA GLY A 193 2.69 -7.47 13.19
C GLY A 193 1.18 -7.60 13.43
N ASP A 194 0.79 -7.22 14.63
CA ASP A 194 -0.59 -7.20 15.08
C ASP A 194 -1.37 -6.02 14.48
N LEU A 195 -2.71 -6.12 14.56
CA LEU A 195 -3.60 -5.06 14.10
C LEU A 195 -3.32 -3.75 14.85
N VAL A 196 -3.08 -2.70 14.08
CA VAL A 196 -2.96 -1.32 14.55
C VAL A 196 -3.86 -0.43 13.69
N SER A 197 -4.97 0.01 14.26
CA SER A 197 -5.92 0.89 13.59
C SER A 197 -5.45 2.34 13.62
N ARG A 198 -5.54 3.01 12.48
CA ARG A 198 -5.28 4.45 12.40
C ARG A 198 -6.37 5.24 13.13
N PRO A 199 -6.05 6.39 13.75
CA PRO A 199 -7.07 7.27 14.32
C PRO A 199 -8.11 7.66 13.26
N VAL A 200 -9.39 7.56 13.62
CA VAL A 200 -10.50 7.78 12.66
C VAL A 200 -10.49 9.17 12.05
N GLY A 201 -10.14 10.21 12.83
CA GLY A 201 -9.99 11.58 12.32
C GLY A 201 -8.94 11.66 11.21
N ASN A 202 -7.76 11.06 11.43
CA ASN A 202 -6.68 11.08 10.43
C ASN A 202 -7.08 10.37 9.12
N VAL A 203 -7.83 9.26 9.23
CA VAL A 203 -8.35 8.54 8.05
C VAL A 203 -9.34 9.41 7.27
N LEU A 204 -10.26 10.08 7.96
CA LEU A 204 -11.27 10.94 7.37
C LEU A 204 -10.65 12.23 6.76
N ASP A 205 -9.64 12.79 7.41
CA ASP A 205 -8.89 13.94 6.88
C ASP A 205 -8.14 13.58 5.59
N GLU A 206 -7.50 12.40 5.55
CA GLU A 206 -6.86 11.91 4.33
C GLU A 206 -7.90 11.69 3.21
N ALA A 207 -9.02 11.05 3.53
CA ALA A 207 -10.10 10.85 2.56
C ALA A 207 -10.63 12.17 2.00
N LYS A 208 -10.78 13.20 2.86
CA LYS A 208 -11.19 14.53 2.44
C LYS A 208 -10.17 15.17 1.50
N ARG A 209 -8.88 15.14 1.84
CA ARG A 209 -7.81 15.68 0.97
C ARG A 209 -7.79 14.99 -0.40
N LEU A 210 -7.95 13.66 -0.46
CA LEU A 210 -8.02 12.91 -1.70
C LEU A 210 -9.23 13.33 -2.55
N LYS A 211 -10.39 13.46 -1.94
CA LYS A 211 -11.60 13.96 -2.61
C LYS A 211 -11.40 15.39 -3.17
N ASP A 212 -10.86 16.29 -2.34
CA ASP A 212 -10.62 17.68 -2.71
C ASP A 212 -9.60 17.80 -3.86
N ALA A 213 -8.66 16.85 -3.94
CA ALA A 213 -7.72 16.67 -5.06
C ALA A 213 -8.36 16.10 -6.34
N GLY A 214 -9.65 15.77 -6.31
CA GLY A 214 -10.41 15.32 -7.49
C GLY A 214 -10.51 13.81 -7.66
N VAL A 215 -10.06 13.00 -6.67
CA VAL A 215 -10.27 11.55 -6.65
C VAL A 215 -11.77 11.25 -6.66
N LYS A 216 -12.19 10.25 -7.44
CA LYS A 216 -13.60 9.87 -7.62
C LYS A 216 -13.98 8.61 -6.87
N GLU A 217 -12.99 7.76 -6.54
CA GLU A 217 -13.20 6.49 -5.85
C GLU A 217 -12.13 6.28 -4.79
N LEU A 218 -12.55 5.96 -3.57
CA LEU A 218 -11.69 5.50 -2.49
C LEU A 218 -11.78 3.97 -2.36
N LEU A 219 -10.64 3.32 -2.52
CA LEU A 219 -10.50 1.89 -2.25
C LEU A 219 -9.98 1.73 -0.82
N VAL A 220 -10.87 1.39 0.10
CA VAL A 220 -10.53 1.21 1.52
C VAL A 220 -9.83 -0.13 1.68
N ILE A 221 -8.61 -0.10 2.22
CA ILE A 221 -7.75 -1.27 2.33
C ILE A 221 -7.13 -1.42 3.72
N SER A 222 -6.90 -2.67 4.12
CA SER A 222 -6.01 -3.09 5.20
C SER A 222 -5.68 -4.58 5.02
N GLN A 223 -5.12 -5.26 6.02
CA GLN A 223 -4.97 -6.71 6.01
C GLN A 223 -6.29 -7.41 6.36
N ASP A 224 -7.08 -6.81 7.25
CA ASP A 224 -8.45 -7.17 7.59
C ASP A 224 -9.24 -5.88 7.83
N THR A 225 -9.96 -5.45 6.82
CA THR A 225 -10.68 -4.16 6.83
C THR A 225 -11.84 -4.17 7.83
N SER A 226 -12.49 -5.31 8.01
CA SER A 226 -13.61 -5.46 8.94
C SER A 226 -13.20 -5.42 10.42
N ALA A 227 -11.93 -5.67 10.74
CA ALA A 227 -11.41 -5.59 12.12
C ALA A 227 -11.04 -4.17 12.56
N TYR A 228 -11.25 -3.15 11.72
CA TYR A 228 -10.88 -1.77 12.05
C TYR A 228 -11.46 -1.31 13.39
N GLY A 229 -10.58 -0.83 14.27
CA GLY A 229 -10.93 -0.30 15.60
C GLY A 229 -11.01 -1.31 16.74
N VAL A 230 -10.92 -2.62 16.45
CA VAL A 230 -10.98 -3.68 17.48
C VAL A 230 -9.83 -3.54 18.48
N ASP A 231 -8.61 -3.29 18.01
CA ASP A 231 -7.39 -3.11 18.81
C ASP A 231 -7.49 -1.93 19.79
N VAL A 232 -8.19 -0.88 19.40
CA VAL A 232 -8.45 0.32 20.23
C VAL A 232 -9.81 0.30 20.92
N LYS A 233 -10.47 -0.87 20.97
CA LYS A 233 -11.80 -1.07 21.61
C LYS A 233 -12.83 -0.06 21.11
N HIS A 234 -12.84 0.22 19.82
CA HIS A 234 -13.73 1.17 19.16
C HIS A 234 -13.72 2.56 19.80
N ARG A 235 -12.53 3.04 20.20
CA ARG A 235 -12.35 4.36 20.81
C ARG A 235 -13.04 5.44 19.96
N THR A 236 -13.69 6.38 20.63
CA THR A 236 -14.21 7.58 19.98
C THR A 236 -13.08 8.54 19.69
N GLY A 237 -12.96 8.95 18.44
CA GLY A 237 -12.17 10.07 17.98
C GLY A 237 -13.08 11.24 17.59
N PHE A 238 -12.49 12.28 16.99
CA PHE A 238 -13.23 13.46 16.53
C PHE A 238 -12.87 13.76 15.08
N TRP A 239 -13.87 14.19 14.33
CA TRP A 239 -13.70 14.71 12.98
C TRP A 239 -14.67 15.86 12.74
N ASN A 240 -14.18 17.01 12.27
CA ASN A 240 -14.96 18.25 12.12
C ASN A 240 -15.75 18.62 13.39
N GLY A 241 -15.16 18.40 14.58
CA GLY A 241 -15.81 18.67 15.87
C GLY A 241 -16.85 17.64 16.30
N MET A 242 -17.15 16.63 15.50
CA MET A 242 -18.12 15.59 15.81
C MET A 242 -17.44 14.31 16.29
N PRO A 243 -17.99 13.63 17.30
CA PRO A 243 -17.46 12.34 17.76
C PRO A 243 -17.74 11.25 16.72
N VAL A 244 -16.73 10.43 16.42
CA VAL A 244 -16.82 9.27 15.53
C VAL A 244 -16.07 8.12 16.19
N LYS A 245 -16.70 6.95 16.29
CA LYS A 245 -16.01 5.76 16.80
C LYS A 245 -15.07 5.18 15.75
N ALA A 246 -13.91 4.70 16.16
CA ALA A 246 -13.06 3.86 15.35
C ALA A 246 -13.73 2.49 15.15
N HIS A 247 -14.73 2.44 14.29
CA HIS A 247 -15.54 1.26 13.96
C HIS A 247 -15.85 1.27 12.47
N MET A 248 -15.81 0.10 11.86
CA MET A 248 -15.96 -0.07 10.41
C MET A 248 -17.21 0.63 9.86
N GLN A 249 -18.38 0.37 10.47
CA GLN A 249 -19.64 0.95 10.03
C GLN A 249 -19.64 2.48 10.11
N GLN A 250 -19.20 3.07 11.26
CA GLN A 250 -19.20 4.52 11.41
C GLN A 250 -18.18 5.20 10.48
N LEU A 251 -17.02 4.59 10.28
CA LEU A 251 -16.07 5.07 9.29
C LEU A 251 -16.69 5.08 7.88
N CYS A 252 -17.31 3.97 7.47
CA CYS A 252 -17.95 3.83 6.16
C CYS A 252 -19.09 4.85 5.97
N GLU A 253 -19.90 5.09 7.00
CA GLU A 253 -20.95 6.09 6.98
C GLU A 253 -20.37 7.48 6.67
N LYS A 254 -19.31 7.89 7.39
CA LYS A 254 -18.66 9.19 7.20
C LYS A 254 -17.96 9.32 5.84
N LEU A 255 -17.35 8.25 5.33
CA LEU A 255 -16.79 8.24 3.99
C LEU A 255 -17.88 8.40 2.93
N GLY A 256 -19.01 7.69 3.07
CA GLY A 256 -20.14 7.77 2.15
C GLY A 256 -20.81 9.15 2.12
N GLU A 257 -20.85 9.86 3.26
CA GLU A 257 -21.35 11.23 3.35
C GLU A 257 -20.52 12.24 2.54
N MET A 258 -19.28 11.88 2.14
CA MET A 258 -18.44 12.74 1.33
C MET A 258 -18.90 12.82 -0.15
N GLY A 259 -19.81 11.95 -0.61
CA GLY A 259 -20.30 11.95 -1.99
C GLY A 259 -19.26 11.50 -3.02
N ILE A 260 -18.41 10.56 -2.64
CA ILE A 260 -17.39 9.90 -3.45
C ILE A 260 -17.66 8.39 -3.42
N TRP A 261 -17.28 7.67 -4.46
CA TRP A 261 -17.40 6.22 -4.46
C TRP A 261 -16.48 5.59 -3.41
N VAL A 262 -17.03 4.72 -2.56
CA VAL A 262 -16.30 4.02 -1.51
C VAL A 262 -16.42 2.52 -1.74
N ARG A 263 -15.29 1.86 -1.99
CA ARG A 263 -15.18 0.43 -2.21
C ARG A 263 -14.37 -0.20 -1.07
N LEU A 264 -14.88 -1.33 -0.55
CA LEU A 264 -14.21 -2.06 0.52
C LEU A 264 -13.48 -3.27 -0.06
N HIS A 265 -12.20 -3.42 0.32
CA HIS A 265 -11.37 -4.57 -0.01
C HIS A 265 -10.91 -5.29 1.24
N TYR A 266 -10.57 -6.57 1.11
CA TYR A 266 -10.01 -7.41 2.19
C TYR A 266 -10.94 -7.51 3.40
N VAL A 267 -12.22 -7.76 3.15
CA VAL A 267 -13.26 -7.90 4.19
C VAL A 267 -13.25 -9.34 4.71
N TYR A 268 -13.10 -9.54 6.00
CA TYR A 268 -13.31 -10.84 6.63
C TYR A 268 -14.78 -10.96 7.05
N PRO A 269 -15.43 -12.13 6.87
CA PRO A 269 -16.88 -12.28 7.05
C PRO A 269 -17.30 -12.39 8.53
N TYR A 270 -17.05 -11.35 9.30
CA TYR A 270 -17.63 -11.22 10.64
C TYR A 270 -19.13 -10.90 10.57
N PRO A 271 -19.93 -11.29 11.60
CA PRO A 271 -21.36 -10.97 11.62
C PRO A 271 -21.69 -9.48 11.46
N HIS A 272 -20.87 -8.58 11.98
CA HIS A 272 -21.10 -7.14 11.88
C HIS A 272 -20.84 -6.55 10.46
N VAL A 273 -20.36 -7.35 9.51
CA VAL A 273 -20.26 -6.92 8.11
C VAL A 273 -21.65 -6.72 7.51
N ASP A 274 -22.67 -7.42 8.03
CA ASP A 274 -24.06 -7.24 7.62
C ASP A 274 -24.57 -5.81 7.89
N ASP A 275 -24.01 -5.11 8.87
CA ASP A 275 -24.33 -3.71 9.20
C ASP A 275 -23.93 -2.72 8.09
N LEU A 276 -23.14 -3.15 7.11
CA LEU A 276 -22.76 -2.34 5.95
C LEU A 276 -23.80 -2.39 4.83
N ILE A 277 -24.67 -3.40 4.80
CA ILE A 277 -25.70 -3.58 3.74
C ILE A 277 -26.64 -2.38 3.68
N PRO A 278 -27.15 -1.82 4.79
CA PRO A 278 -27.94 -0.60 4.75
C PRO A 278 -27.22 0.57 4.07
N LEU A 279 -25.93 0.76 4.33
CA LEU A 279 -25.11 1.82 3.72
C LEU A 279 -24.96 1.64 2.20
N MET A 280 -24.93 0.38 1.72
CA MET A 280 -24.94 0.06 0.29
C MET A 280 -26.28 0.41 -0.34
N ASN A 281 -27.39 0.10 0.33
CA ASN A 281 -28.75 0.43 -0.13
C ASN A 281 -28.98 1.96 -0.18
N GLU A 282 -28.33 2.71 0.72
CA GLU A 282 -28.37 4.17 0.76
C GLU A 282 -27.41 4.82 -0.27
N GLY A 283 -26.62 4.04 -1.00
CA GLY A 283 -25.63 4.53 -1.96
C GLY A 283 -24.39 5.15 -1.32
N LYS A 284 -24.18 4.98 -0.03
CA LYS A 284 -22.98 5.47 0.71
C LYS A 284 -21.76 4.59 0.45
N LEU A 285 -21.98 3.30 0.18
CA LEU A 285 -20.96 2.32 -0.21
C LEU A 285 -21.34 1.69 -1.53
N LEU A 286 -20.35 1.31 -2.33
CA LEU A 286 -20.61 0.48 -3.49
C LEU A 286 -21.09 -0.90 -3.03
N PRO A 287 -22.11 -1.50 -3.69
CA PRO A 287 -22.67 -2.81 -3.34
C PRO A 287 -21.70 -3.94 -3.76
N TYR A 288 -20.56 -3.98 -3.10
CA TYR A 288 -19.43 -4.86 -3.40
C TYR A 288 -18.71 -5.23 -2.12
N LEU A 289 -18.45 -6.52 -1.91
CA LEU A 289 -17.63 -7.05 -0.83
C LEU A 289 -16.57 -7.98 -1.41
N ASP A 290 -15.31 -7.67 -1.14
CA ASP A 290 -14.15 -8.49 -1.48
C ASP A 290 -13.85 -9.40 -0.28
N ILE A 291 -14.32 -10.64 -0.31
CA ILE A 291 -14.23 -11.59 0.79
C ILE A 291 -13.50 -12.86 0.35
N PRO A 292 -12.33 -13.16 0.93
CA PRO A 292 -11.64 -14.42 0.68
C PRO A 292 -12.33 -15.57 1.46
N PHE A 293 -13.04 -16.46 0.77
CA PHE A 293 -13.71 -17.61 1.41
C PHE A 293 -12.76 -18.71 1.89
N GLN A 294 -11.50 -18.66 1.51
CA GLN A 294 -10.43 -19.62 1.82
C GLN A 294 -10.72 -21.03 1.31
N HIS A 295 -11.77 -21.70 1.82
CA HIS A 295 -12.16 -23.06 1.43
C HIS A 295 -13.65 -23.31 1.69
N ALA A 296 -14.30 -24.22 0.90
CA ALA A 296 -15.71 -24.59 1.09
C ALA A 296 -15.92 -25.70 2.14
N ASN A 297 -14.92 -26.52 2.42
CA ASN A 297 -15.03 -27.65 3.33
C ASN A 297 -14.76 -27.24 4.78
N LYS A 298 -15.74 -27.47 5.68
CA LYS A 298 -15.66 -27.11 7.10
C LYS A 298 -14.46 -27.73 7.84
N ARG A 299 -14.05 -28.96 7.48
CA ARG A 299 -12.88 -29.61 8.09
C ARG A 299 -11.60 -28.88 7.72
N ILE A 300 -11.47 -28.49 6.45
CA ILE A 300 -10.30 -27.73 5.99
C ILE A 300 -10.27 -26.36 6.65
N LEU A 301 -11.39 -25.62 6.69
CA LEU A 301 -11.47 -24.34 7.37
C LEU A 301 -11.01 -24.41 8.85
N LYS A 302 -11.37 -25.51 9.56
CA LYS A 302 -10.89 -25.71 10.94
C LYS A 302 -9.39 -25.97 11.03
N LEU A 303 -8.76 -26.53 9.99
CA LEU A 303 -7.31 -26.76 9.95
C LEU A 303 -6.54 -25.51 9.56
N MET A 304 -7.20 -24.55 8.89
CA MET A 304 -6.57 -23.30 8.46
C MET A 304 -6.44 -22.28 9.59
N LYS A 305 -7.06 -22.55 10.74
CA LYS A 305 -6.94 -21.72 11.93
C LYS A 305 -6.64 -22.55 13.16
#